data_37aff9b5bc04de11d79f992b3ef38d89
#
_entry.id   37aff9b5bc04de11d79f992b3ef38d89
#
_cell.length_a   1.000
_cell.length_b   1.000
_cell.length_c   1.000
_cell.angle_alpha   90.00
_cell.angle_beta   90.00
_cell.angle_gamma   90.00
#
_symmetry.space_group_name_H-M   'P 1'
#
loop_
_entity.id
_entity.type
_entity.pdbx_description
1 polymer ?
#
loop_
_entity_poly.entity_id
_entity_poly.type
_entity_poly.pdbx_seq_one_letter_code
_entity_poly.pdbx_strand_id
1 'polypeptide(L)'
;MILFTADWHIKLGQKNVPVEWAIKRYNEFFDQVHKQASTCDMHIIGGDLFDRIPTMDELALYFSFIRNVKKPTLIFDGNHEATRKNRTFFSQLKQPTRDINPLVNVVDISYVDEDLGFGVLPYADLHRNGSIEHFDTSQPLFTHVRGEIPPHVKPEVNLERFDDFPI
;
A
#
# COMPACT_ATOMS: atom_id res chain seq x y z
N MET A 1 5.09 17.70 3.24
CA MET A 1 4.66 16.70 4.28
C MET A 1 3.98 15.54 3.59
N ILE A 2 4.37 14.29 3.92
CA ILE A 2 3.78 13.05 3.38
C ILE A 2 2.85 12.45 4.44
N LEU A 3 1.63 12.07 4.07
CA LEU A 3 0.77 11.20 4.85
C LEU A 3 1.12 9.75 4.48
N PHE A 4 1.46 8.94 5.46
CA PHE A 4 1.63 7.50 5.26
C PHE A 4 0.53 6.72 5.97
N THR A 5 -0.11 5.79 5.27
CA THR A 5 -1.09 4.84 5.83
C THR A 5 -0.82 3.45 5.27
N ALA A 6 -1.17 2.40 6.01
CA ALA A 6 -0.99 1.01 5.60
C ALA A 6 -2.06 0.12 6.22
N ASP A 7 -2.10 -1.15 5.84
CA ASP A 7 -2.89 -2.20 6.50
C ASP A 7 -4.39 -1.88 6.58
N TRP A 8 -4.99 -1.44 5.48
CA TRP A 8 -6.42 -1.12 5.43
C TRP A 8 -7.30 -2.36 5.43
N HIS A 9 -6.79 -3.48 4.90
CA HIS A 9 -7.46 -4.78 4.83
C HIS A 9 -8.91 -4.68 4.39
N ILE A 10 -9.16 -4.00 3.26
CA ILE A 10 -10.52 -3.88 2.69
C ILE A 10 -11.08 -5.29 2.52
N LYS A 11 -12.15 -5.58 3.26
CA LYS A 11 -12.82 -6.86 3.30
C LYS A 11 -14.29 -6.69 3.62
N LEU A 12 -15.14 -7.11 2.71
CA LEU A 12 -16.56 -7.30 2.92
C LEU A 12 -16.84 -8.79 3.18
N GLY A 13 -17.93 -9.14 3.79
CA GLY A 13 -18.29 -10.53 4.03
C GLY A 13 -17.56 -11.19 5.20
N GLN A 14 -17.19 -10.44 6.22
CA GLN A 14 -16.75 -10.98 7.50
C GLN A 14 -17.92 -11.67 8.21
N LYS A 15 -17.63 -12.82 8.85
CA LYS A 15 -18.64 -13.56 9.60
C LYS A 15 -19.29 -12.67 10.67
N ASN A 16 -20.61 -12.64 10.70
CA ASN A 16 -21.42 -11.85 11.64
C ASN A 16 -21.32 -10.33 11.49
N VAL A 17 -20.82 -9.83 10.35
CA VAL A 17 -20.77 -8.40 10.05
C VAL A 17 -21.67 -8.13 8.84
N PRO A 18 -22.75 -7.34 8.97
CA PRO A 18 -23.57 -6.92 7.82
C PRO A 18 -22.74 -6.15 6.81
N VAL A 19 -22.90 -6.46 5.53
CA VAL A 19 -22.11 -5.85 4.43
C VAL A 19 -22.33 -4.33 4.38
N GLU A 20 -23.57 -3.87 4.53
CA GLU A 20 -23.91 -2.45 4.53
C GLU A 20 -23.22 -1.70 5.66
N TRP A 21 -23.11 -2.32 6.83
CA TRP A 21 -22.40 -1.75 7.97
C TRP A 21 -20.90 -1.63 7.67
N ALA A 22 -20.31 -2.68 7.08
CA ALA A 22 -18.91 -2.67 6.70
C ALA A 22 -18.62 -1.57 5.66
N ILE A 23 -19.45 -1.45 4.62
CA ILE A 23 -19.33 -0.40 3.60
C ILE A 23 -19.42 0.99 4.25
N LYS A 24 -20.36 1.21 5.15
CA LYS A 24 -20.50 2.48 5.87
C LYS A 24 -19.22 2.81 6.65
N ARG A 25 -18.64 1.84 7.36
CA ARG A 25 -17.40 2.02 8.14
C ARG A 25 -16.21 2.36 7.24
N TYR A 26 -16.07 1.69 6.10
CA TYR A 26 -15.02 2.04 5.13
C TYR A 26 -15.20 3.45 4.56
N ASN A 27 -16.42 3.84 4.23
CA ASN A 27 -16.67 5.21 3.74
C ASN A 27 -16.31 6.26 4.80
N GLU A 28 -16.70 6.07 6.07
CA GLU A 28 -16.29 6.93 7.18
C GLU A 28 -14.77 7.00 7.34
N PHE A 29 -14.09 5.88 7.20
CA PHE A 29 -12.62 5.81 7.23
C PHE A 29 -12.01 6.57 6.03
N PHE A 30 -12.52 6.37 4.82
CA PHE A 30 -12.05 7.06 3.62
C PHE A 30 -12.22 8.58 3.73
N ASP A 31 -13.33 9.05 4.28
CA ASP A 31 -13.56 10.48 4.52
C ASP A 31 -12.50 11.06 5.49
N GLN A 32 -12.14 10.30 6.54
CA GLN A 32 -11.08 10.70 7.46
C GLN A 32 -9.72 10.75 6.77
N VAL A 33 -9.39 9.73 5.97
CA VAL A 33 -8.13 9.69 5.19
C VAL A 33 -8.07 10.87 4.22
N HIS A 34 -9.14 11.13 3.46
CA HIS A 34 -9.19 12.29 2.55
C HIS A 34 -9.00 13.61 3.27
N LYS A 35 -9.62 13.77 4.45
CA LYS A 35 -9.46 14.96 5.29
C LYS A 35 -8.01 15.14 5.73
N GLN A 36 -7.33 14.09 6.20
CA GLN A 36 -5.92 14.16 6.59
C GLN A 36 -5.02 14.43 5.38
N ALA A 37 -5.22 13.70 4.28
CA ALA A 37 -4.45 13.88 3.06
C ALA A 37 -4.57 15.31 2.48
N SER A 38 -5.70 15.99 2.70
CA SER A 38 -5.89 17.36 2.19
C SER A 38 -4.88 18.38 2.75
N THR A 39 -4.32 18.11 3.93
CA THR A 39 -3.32 18.96 4.60
C THR A 39 -1.87 18.59 4.25
N CYS A 40 -1.68 17.54 3.46
CA CYS A 40 -0.38 17.02 3.06
C CYS A 40 -0.11 17.31 1.58
N ASP A 41 1.16 17.21 1.18
CA ASP A 41 1.57 17.37 -0.22
C ASP A 41 1.31 16.08 -1.01
N MET A 42 1.45 14.93 -0.34
CA MET A 42 1.33 13.60 -0.92
C MET A 42 0.77 12.61 0.09
N HIS A 43 0.12 11.56 -0.42
CA HIS A 43 -0.30 10.40 0.36
C HIS A 43 0.38 9.13 -0.17
N ILE A 44 0.90 8.29 0.73
CA ILE A 44 1.43 6.97 0.41
C ILE A 44 0.61 5.93 1.17
N ILE A 45 0.08 4.94 0.44
CA ILE A 45 -0.65 3.79 0.99
C ILE A 45 0.26 2.57 0.84
N GLY A 46 0.75 2.08 1.97
CA GLY A 46 1.86 1.14 2.07
C GLY A 46 1.48 -0.29 2.37
N GLY A 47 0.96 -1.00 1.39
CA GLY A 47 0.68 -2.44 1.49
C GLY A 47 -0.58 -2.82 2.27
N ASP A 48 -1.00 -4.05 2.07
CA ASP A 48 -2.15 -4.69 2.68
C ASP A 48 -3.44 -3.84 2.60
N LEU A 49 -3.64 -3.22 1.41
CA LEU A 49 -4.83 -2.44 1.10
C LEU A 49 -6.08 -3.33 1.11
N PHE A 50 -5.95 -4.56 0.60
CA PHE A 50 -6.98 -5.60 0.64
C PHE A 50 -6.55 -6.76 1.55
N ASP A 51 -7.52 -7.41 2.19
CA ASP A 51 -7.25 -8.61 3.03
C ASP A 51 -6.88 -9.85 2.19
N ARG A 52 -7.26 -9.87 0.93
CA ARG A 52 -7.03 -10.93 -0.07
C ARG A 52 -7.31 -10.39 -1.47
N ILE A 53 -7.28 -11.25 -2.48
CA ILE A 53 -7.81 -10.89 -3.81
C ILE A 53 -9.24 -10.37 -3.65
N PRO A 54 -9.52 -9.12 -4.05
CA PRO A 54 -10.79 -8.47 -3.77
C PRO A 54 -11.94 -9.05 -4.59
N THR A 55 -13.12 -9.02 -4.01
CA THR A 55 -14.38 -9.21 -4.73
C THR A 55 -14.73 -7.98 -5.57
N MET A 56 -15.73 -8.10 -6.44
CA MET A 56 -16.20 -6.96 -7.25
C MET A 56 -16.73 -5.81 -6.39
N ASP A 57 -17.40 -6.12 -5.28
CA ASP A 57 -17.93 -5.11 -4.34
C ASP A 57 -16.77 -4.39 -3.59
N GLU A 58 -15.73 -5.12 -3.22
CA GLU A 58 -14.52 -4.55 -2.62
C GLU A 58 -13.76 -3.67 -3.63
N LEU A 59 -13.69 -4.06 -4.91
CA LEU A 59 -13.14 -3.21 -5.97
C LEU A 59 -13.99 -1.96 -6.19
N ALA A 60 -15.32 -2.07 -6.17
CA ALA A 60 -16.20 -0.91 -6.28
C ALA A 60 -15.97 0.09 -5.14
N LEU A 61 -15.78 -0.42 -3.92
CA LEU A 61 -15.45 0.39 -2.74
C LEU A 61 -14.09 1.08 -2.90
N TYR A 62 -13.07 0.35 -3.35
CA TYR A 62 -11.75 0.90 -3.67
C TYR A 62 -11.83 2.02 -4.71
N PHE A 63 -12.52 1.79 -5.84
CA PHE A 63 -12.64 2.81 -6.88
C PHE A 63 -13.48 4.01 -6.43
N SER A 64 -14.39 3.84 -5.48
CA SER A 64 -15.09 4.97 -4.85
C SER A 64 -14.11 5.86 -4.07
N PHE A 65 -13.19 5.27 -3.31
CA PHE A 65 -12.09 6.01 -2.67
C PHE A 65 -11.23 6.74 -3.70
N ILE A 66 -10.76 6.02 -4.75
CA ILE A 66 -9.85 6.57 -5.78
C ILE A 66 -10.45 7.81 -6.46
N ARG A 67 -11.74 7.80 -6.81
CA ARG A 67 -12.41 8.96 -7.45
C ARG A 67 -12.34 10.23 -6.63
N ASN A 68 -12.28 10.12 -5.32
CA ASN A 68 -12.32 11.24 -4.39
C ASN A 68 -10.94 11.74 -3.96
N VAL A 69 -9.86 11.09 -4.37
CA VAL A 69 -8.48 11.51 -4.11
C VAL A 69 -8.21 12.88 -4.77
N LYS A 70 -7.65 13.84 -4.02
CA LYS A 70 -7.37 15.21 -4.45
C LYS A 70 -5.88 15.56 -4.37
N LYS A 71 -5.05 14.66 -3.91
CA LYS A 71 -3.60 14.84 -3.77
C LYS A 71 -2.84 13.73 -4.48
N PRO A 72 -1.62 13.96 -4.95
CA PRO A 72 -0.76 12.89 -5.44
C PRO A 72 -0.74 11.74 -4.45
N THR A 73 -1.03 10.55 -4.93
CA THR A 73 -1.12 9.35 -4.08
C THR A 73 -0.37 8.21 -4.74
N LEU A 74 0.53 7.56 -3.98
CA LEU A 74 1.16 6.30 -4.33
C LEU A 74 0.51 5.16 -3.55
N ILE A 75 0.29 4.05 -4.21
CA ILE A 75 -0.21 2.81 -3.59
C ILE A 75 0.74 1.69 -3.98
N PHE A 76 1.31 0.98 -3.02
CA PHE A 76 2.11 -0.20 -3.29
C PHE A 76 1.62 -1.41 -2.52
N ASP A 77 2.00 -2.60 -2.98
CA ASP A 77 1.49 -3.86 -2.46
C ASP A 77 2.15 -4.29 -1.15
N GLY A 78 1.39 -5.02 -0.35
CA GLY A 78 1.84 -5.79 0.80
C GLY A 78 1.76 -7.29 0.54
N ASN A 79 1.91 -8.08 1.59
CA ASN A 79 1.90 -9.54 1.48
C ASN A 79 0.52 -10.12 1.14
N HIS A 80 -0.57 -9.42 1.47
CA HIS A 80 -1.94 -9.85 1.15
C HIS A 80 -2.29 -9.67 -0.34
N GLU A 81 -1.64 -8.75 -1.03
CA GLU A 81 -1.78 -8.57 -2.48
C GLU A 81 -0.91 -9.54 -3.29
N ALA A 82 0.09 -10.14 -2.69
CA ALA A 82 0.95 -11.07 -3.37
C ALA A 82 0.23 -12.39 -3.67
N THR A 83 0.05 -12.70 -4.95
CA THR A 83 -0.53 -13.97 -5.39
C THR A 83 0.51 -15.09 -5.43
N ARG A 84 1.79 -14.72 -5.58
CA ARG A 84 2.99 -15.59 -5.53
C ARG A 84 4.19 -14.70 -5.20
N LYS A 85 5.35 -15.32 -4.87
CA LYS A 85 6.61 -14.57 -4.79
C LYS A 85 6.83 -13.76 -6.08
N ASN A 86 7.12 -12.49 -5.94
CA ASN A 86 7.36 -11.54 -7.03
C ASN A 86 6.17 -11.33 -7.99
N ARG A 87 4.94 -11.61 -7.56
CA ARG A 87 3.73 -11.34 -8.33
C ARG A 87 2.62 -10.81 -7.44
N THR A 88 2.06 -9.70 -7.85
CA THR A 88 0.93 -9.06 -7.20
C THR A 88 -0.23 -8.87 -8.18
N PHE A 89 -1.47 -8.87 -7.70
CA PHE A 89 -2.59 -8.49 -8.54
C PHE A 89 -2.67 -6.96 -8.75
N PHE A 90 -1.89 -6.17 -8.04
CA PHE A 90 -1.82 -4.72 -8.23
C PHE A 90 -1.40 -4.31 -9.64
N SER A 91 -0.63 -5.13 -10.33
CA SER A 91 -0.32 -4.92 -11.74
C SER A 91 -1.57 -4.76 -12.62
N GLN A 92 -2.68 -5.42 -12.24
CA GLN A 92 -3.97 -5.31 -12.94
C GLN A 92 -4.76 -4.06 -12.55
N LEU A 93 -4.44 -3.44 -11.41
CA LEU A 93 -5.10 -2.22 -10.94
C LEU A 93 -4.44 -0.94 -11.44
N LYS A 94 -3.21 -0.99 -11.95
CA LYS A 94 -2.44 0.21 -12.38
C LYS A 94 -3.23 1.05 -13.37
N GLN A 95 -3.58 0.48 -14.51
CA GLN A 95 -4.26 1.22 -15.57
C GLN A 95 -5.66 1.67 -15.18
N PRO A 96 -6.55 0.78 -14.65
CA PRO A 96 -7.88 1.20 -14.20
C PRO A 96 -7.87 2.31 -13.15
N THR A 97 -6.93 2.26 -12.21
CA THR A 97 -6.78 3.30 -11.17
C THR A 97 -6.42 4.64 -11.80
N ARG A 98 -5.43 4.64 -12.70
CA ARG A 98 -4.96 5.85 -13.37
C ARG A 98 -6.02 6.45 -14.30
N ASP A 99 -6.82 5.61 -14.97
CA ASP A 99 -7.91 6.06 -15.83
C ASP A 99 -9.04 6.73 -15.01
N ILE A 100 -9.27 6.25 -13.79
CA ILE A 100 -10.26 6.85 -12.88
C ILE A 100 -9.75 8.14 -12.26
N ASN A 101 -8.48 8.16 -11.84
CA ASN A 101 -7.87 9.35 -11.24
C ASN A 101 -6.35 9.38 -11.52
N PRO A 102 -5.89 10.29 -12.39
CA PRO A 102 -4.48 10.38 -12.77
C PRO A 102 -3.55 10.84 -11.62
N LEU A 103 -4.10 11.33 -10.50
CA LEU A 103 -3.32 11.66 -9.30
C LEU A 103 -2.89 10.40 -8.52
N VAL A 104 -3.43 9.23 -8.86
CA VAL A 104 -3.15 7.99 -8.12
C VAL A 104 -2.31 7.04 -8.97
N ASN A 105 -1.15 6.68 -8.47
CA ASN A 105 -0.24 5.73 -9.08
C ASN A 105 -0.15 4.45 -8.22
N VAL A 106 -0.40 3.31 -8.85
CA VAL A 106 -0.15 1.99 -8.25
C VAL A 106 1.25 1.55 -8.64
N VAL A 107 2.10 1.27 -7.65
CA VAL A 107 3.50 0.90 -7.81
C VAL A 107 3.67 -0.57 -7.43
N ASP A 108 4.17 -1.40 -8.35
CA ASP A 108 4.41 -2.83 -8.18
C ASP A 108 5.87 -3.23 -8.45
N ILE A 109 6.73 -2.24 -8.66
CA ILE A 109 8.19 -2.36 -8.81
C ILE A 109 8.86 -1.27 -7.98
N SER A 110 10.11 -1.49 -7.61
CA SER A 110 10.91 -0.49 -6.88
C SER A 110 10.91 0.86 -7.59
N TYR A 111 10.74 1.92 -6.81
CA TYR A 111 10.59 3.29 -7.29
C TYR A 111 11.38 4.25 -6.41
N VAL A 112 12.04 5.22 -7.02
CA VAL A 112 12.71 6.32 -6.31
C VAL A 112 12.10 7.63 -6.80
N ASP A 113 11.67 8.47 -5.87
CA ASP A 113 11.26 9.84 -6.13
C ASP A 113 12.45 10.77 -5.83
N GLU A 114 13.16 11.16 -6.87
CA GLU A 114 14.34 12.01 -6.74
C GLU A 114 13.98 13.44 -6.33
N ASP A 115 12.79 13.93 -6.71
CA ASP A 115 12.34 15.28 -6.39
C ASP A 115 11.96 15.43 -4.92
N LEU A 116 11.33 14.42 -4.36
CA LEU A 116 10.90 14.39 -2.96
C LEU A 116 11.88 13.67 -2.04
N GLY A 117 12.85 12.94 -2.60
CA GLY A 117 13.94 12.29 -1.88
C GLY A 117 13.47 11.12 -1.03
N PHE A 118 12.78 10.14 -1.62
CA PHE A 118 12.40 8.90 -0.95
C PHE A 118 12.35 7.70 -1.89
N GLY A 119 12.50 6.50 -1.33
CA GLY A 119 12.32 5.24 -2.03
C GLY A 119 11.02 4.54 -1.66
N VAL A 120 10.49 3.74 -2.59
CA VAL A 120 9.38 2.79 -2.36
C VAL A 120 9.82 1.41 -2.80
N LEU A 121 9.77 0.44 -1.90
CA LEU A 121 10.06 -0.96 -2.18
C LEU A 121 8.79 -1.79 -1.95
N PRO A 122 8.01 -2.10 -3.01
CA PRO A 122 6.84 -2.94 -2.91
C PRO A 122 7.18 -4.37 -2.45
N TYR A 123 6.23 -5.02 -1.79
CA TYR A 123 6.41 -6.39 -1.31
C TYR A 123 6.78 -7.38 -2.44
N ALA A 124 6.20 -7.22 -3.63
CA ALA A 124 6.52 -8.06 -4.79
C ALA A 124 8.00 -7.98 -5.22
N ASP A 125 8.65 -6.85 -4.96
CA ASP A 125 10.08 -6.64 -5.26
C ASP A 125 11.02 -6.99 -4.09
N LEU A 126 10.48 -7.06 -2.86
CA LEU A 126 11.25 -7.27 -1.63
C LEU A 126 12.16 -8.52 -1.69
N HIS A 127 11.68 -9.57 -2.35
CA HIS A 127 12.39 -10.86 -2.46
C HIS A 127 13.34 -10.95 -3.64
N ARG A 128 13.53 -9.90 -4.44
CA ARG A 128 14.53 -9.87 -5.50
C ARG A 128 15.91 -9.65 -4.90
N ASN A 129 16.89 -10.37 -5.44
CA ASN A 129 18.28 -10.15 -5.07
C ASN A 129 18.69 -8.70 -5.38
N GLY A 130 19.29 -8.03 -4.42
CA GLY A 130 19.72 -6.64 -4.59
C GLY A 130 18.58 -5.62 -4.55
N SER A 131 17.40 -6.00 -4.07
CA SER A 131 16.24 -5.09 -4.06
C SER A 131 16.39 -3.88 -3.14
N ILE A 132 17.19 -3.98 -2.08
CA ILE A 132 17.39 -2.93 -1.08
C ILE A 132 18.65 -2.14 -1.40
N GLU A 133 19.67 -2.79 -1.90
CA GLU A 133 21.04 -2.26 -2.05
C GLU A 133 21.16 -1.12 -3.08
N HIS A 134 20.16 -0.87 -3.89
CA HIS A 134 20.16 0.23 -4.85
C HIS A 134 19.50 1.51 -4.32
N PHE A 135 18.90 1.47 -3.13
CA PHE A 135 18.36 2.66 -2.50
C PHE A 135 19.46 3.41 -1.73
N ASP A 136 19.37 4.75 -1.77
CA ASP A 136 20.22 5.61 -0.96
C ASP A 136 19.76 5.56 0.50
N THR A 137 20.63 5.05 1.39
CA THR A 137 20.34 4.93 2.83
C THR A 137 20.22 6.28 3.54
N SER A 138 20.56 7.39 2.89
CA SER A 138 20.31 8.74 3.42
C SER A 138 18.87 9.21 3.26
N GLN A 139 18.05 8.50 2.48
CA GLN A 139 16.66 8.85 2.17
C GLN A 139 15.68 7.87 2.84
N PRO A 140 14.48 8.32 3.23
CA PRO A 140 13.43 7.44 3.71
C PRO A 140 13.06 6.36 2.70
N LEU A 141 12.88 5.12 3.17
CA LEU A 141 12.41 4.00 2.36
C LEU A 141 11.05 3.53 2.88
N PHE A 142 10.02 3.63 2.04
CA PHE A 142 8.70 3.08 2.32
C PHE A 142 8.61 1.65 1.80
N THR A 143 8.32 0.72 2.69
CA THR A 143 8.19 -0.71 2.33
C THR A 143 7.16 -1.38 3.22
N HIS A 144 6.70 -2.56 2.80
CA HIS A 144 5.84 -3.42 3.59
C HIS A 144 6.55 -4.76 3.83
N VAL A 145 6.90 -5.02 5.08
CA VAL A 145 7.63 -6.22 5.48
C VAL A 145 6.89 -6.91 6.60
N ARG A 146 6.63 -8.20 6.43
CA ARG A 146 6.10 -9.00 7.53
C ARG A 146 7.17 -9.23 8.57
N GLY A 147 6.95 -8.64 9.75
CA GLY A 147 7.85 -8.72 10.89
C GLY A 147 7.87 -10.08 11.58
N GLU A 148 8.64 -10.17 12.66
CA GLU A 148 8.70 -11.35 13.52
C GLU A 148 7.56 -11.32 14.56
N ILE A 149 6.88 -12.47 14.73
CA ILE A 149 5.90 -12.70 15.81
C ILE A 149 6.33 -13.97 16.55
N PRO A 150 7.20 -13.86 17.57
CA PRO A 150 7.66 -15.04 18.30
C PRO A 150 6.51 -15.75 19.04
N PRO A 151 6.54 -17.08 19.09
CA PRO A 151 7.45 -18.01 18.42
C PRO A 151 6.97 -18.46 17.02
N HIS A 152 5.90 -17.84 16.48
CA HIS A 152 5.11 -18.42 15.39
C HIS A 152 5.52 -17.95 14.01
N VAL A 153 6.00 -16.70 13.88
CA VAL A 153 6.35 -16.11 12.58
C VAL A 153 7.79 -15.62 12.62
N LYS A 154 8.60 -16.11 11.68
CA LYS A 154 9.93 -15.57 11.44
C LYS A 154 9.83 -14.43 10.42
N PRO A 155 10.70 -13.41 10.51
CA PRO A 155 10.74 -12.36 9.50
C PRO A 155 11.05 -12.97 8.12
N GLU A 156 10.45 -12.42 7.09
CA GLU A 156 10.62 -12.90 5.72
C GLU A 156 11.98 -12.54 5.13
N VAL A 157 12.53 -11.45 5.62
CA VAL A 157 13.87 -10.93 5.30
C VAL A 157 14.59 -10.56 6.58
N ASN A 158 15.91 -10.47 6.53
CA ASN A 158 16.67 -9.93 7.66
C ASN A 158 16.35 -8.44 7.82
N LEU A 159 15.71 -8.05 8.93
CA LEU A 159 15.27 -6.68 9.19
C LEU A 159 16.44 -5.73 9.42
N GLU A 160 17.63 -6.23 9.87
CA GLU A 160 18.84 -5.42 10.01
C GLU A 160 19.27 -4.72 8.70
N ARG A 161 18.81 -5.21 7.56
CA ARG A 161 19.06 -4.58 6.25
C ARG A 161 18.41 -3.20 6.10
N PHE A 162 17.50 -2.84 6.99
CA PHE A 162 16.80 -1.56 6.98
C PHE A 162 17.34 -0.58 8.05
N ASP A 163 18.25 -1.02 8.91
CA ASP A 163 18.73 -0.21 10.06
C ASP A 163 19.44 1.09 9.66
N ASP A 164 20.03 1.12 8.45
CA ASP A 164 20.74 2.29 7.93
C ASP A 164 19.81 3.36 7.34
N PHE A 165 18.51 3.05 7.15
CA PHE A 165 17.54 4.00 6.61
C PHE A 165 16.96 4.90 7.71
N PRO A 166 16.68 6.20 7.42
CA PRO A 166 16.04 7.09 8.39
C PRO A 166 14.61 6.64 8.70
N ILE A 167 14.23 6.73 9.98
CA ILE A 167 12.89 6.39 10.49
C ILE A 167 11.99 7.62 10.42
#